data_c02351bc1f55f7f791c9a6e7f95ab0fb
#
_entry.id   c02351bc1f55f7f791c9a6e7f95ab0fb
#
_cell.length_a   1.000
_cell.length_b   1.000
_cell.length_c   1.000
_cell.angle_alpha   90.00
_cell.angle_beta   90.00
_cell.angle_gamma   90.00
#
_symmetry.space_group_name_H-M   'P 1'
#
loop_
_entity.id
_entity.type
_entity.pdbx_description
1 polymer ?
#
loop_
_entity_poly.entity_id
_entity_poly.type
_entity_poly.pdbx_seq_one_letter_code
_entity_poly.pdbx_strand_id
1 'polypeptide(L)'
;GVVHVVKNYTGDVMNFTVAGNHADAEVKQVLVADDVATEIDNDDSPGRRGTGATVIVEKIAGAAAARGDDLDAVAKVAQRAADQSRSMAVALQPGHSPTSDRATFDLEEGQIEVGVGIHGEPGVERRDQADSKPSAQALVEELLDAVLASLKDSGVAVGDAMLFVNGLGGTSELELDLVFGEALKQLSDRGVTVRRGMRGSLVTSLNMAGISLTVTALDDELISLLDAETQAPAWPDLVRDPQYSDATMTDDEQQPDSGEANVWLSAFVDRLAAAYDDLTALDREAGDGDFGQNM
;
A
#
# COMPACT_ATOMS: atom_id res chain seq x y z
N GLY A 1 -23.83 -19.70 -3.29
CA GLY A 1 -22.43 -20.10 -3.26
C GLY A 1 -21.55 -19.09 -2.56
N VAL A 2 -20.31 -19.42 -2.34
CA VAL A 2 -19.32 -18.59 -1.63
C VAL A 2 -18.04 -18.55 -2.44
N VAL A 3 -17.44 -17.35 -2.58
CA VAL A 3 -16.07 -17.19 -3.09
C VAL A 3 -15.14 -17.01 -1.91
N HIS A 4 -14.12 -17.86 -1.80
CA HIS A 4 -13.00 -17.70 -0.90
C HIS A 4 -11.87 -16.98 -1.63
N VAL A 5 -11.50 -15.78 -1.18
CA VAL A 5 -10.27 -15.11 -1.62
C VAL A 5 -9.16 -15.53 -0.66
N VAL A 6 -8.17 -16.23 -1.18
CA VAL A 6 -7.15 -16.92 -0.37
C VAL A 6 -5.77 -16.43 -0.76
N LYS A 7 -5.01 -15.92 0.22
CA LYS A 7 -3.59 -15.63 0.02
C LYS A 7 -2.83 -16.95 -0.19
N ASN A 8 -1.92 -16.98 -1.15
CA ASN A 8 -1.12 -18.17 -1.43
C ASN A 8 -0.04 -18.41 -0.36
N TYR A 9 -0.50 -18.93 0.76
CA TYR A 9 0.34 -19.52 1.80
C TYR A 9 -0.15 -20.96 2.05
N THR A 10 0.76 -21.90 2.22
CA THR A 10 0.43 -23.32 2.36
C THR A 10 -0.61 -23.57 3.46
N GLY A 11 -0.48 -22.92 4.60
CA GLY A 11 -1.42 -23.02 5.72
C GLY A 11 -2.80 -22.48 5.38
N ASP A 12 -2.88 -21.33 4.72
CA ASP A 12 -4.14 -20.71 4.32
C ASP A 12 -4.86 -21.56 3.28
N VAL A 13 -4.16 -21.99 2.25
CA VAL A 13 -4.72 -22.84 1.20
C VAL A 13 -5.30 -24.13 1.78
N MET A 14 -4.58 -24.77 2.72
CA MET A 14 -5.08 -25.96 3.42
C MET A 14 -6.33 -25.66 4.24
N ASN A 15 -6.30 -24.62 5.06
CA ASN A 15 -7.39 -24.26 5.95
C ASN A 15 -8.66 -23.90 5.18
N PHE A 16 -8.54 -23.08 4.14
CA PHE A 16 -9.67 -22.69 3.28
C PHE A 16 -10.20 -23.88 2.48
N THR A 17 -9.35 -24.82 2.04
CA THR A 17 -9.78 -26.06 1.39
C THR A 17 -10.61 -26.91 2.35
N VAL A 18 -10.15 -27.09 3.59
CA VAL A 18 -10.91 -27.83 4.61
C VAL A 18 -12.24 -27.13 4.90
N ALA A 19 -12.24 -25.81 5.07
CA ALA A 19 -13.45 -25.03 5.31
C ALA A 19 -14.45 -25.16 4.15
N GLY A 20 -13.97 -25.09 2.90
CA GLY A 20 -14.79 -25.26 1.71
C GLY A 20 -15.43 -26.64 1.62
N ASN A 21 -14.70 -27.71 1.95
CA ASN A 21 -15.20 -29.08 1.95
C ASN A 21 -16.28 -29.33 3.03
N HIS A 22 -16.36 -28.51 4.06
CA HIS A 22 -17.34 -28.61 5.16
C HIS A 22 -18.49 -27.60 5.02
N ALA A 23 -18.46 -26.74 4.01
CA ALA A 23 -19.50 -25.76 3.79
C ALA A 23 -20.76 -26.40 3.21
N ASP A 24 -21.94 -26.00 3.69
CA ASP A 24 -23.24 -26.38 3.12
C ASP A 24 -23.59 -25.56 1.86
N ALA A 25 -22.58 -25.14 1.10
CA ALA A 25 -22.73 -24.33 -0.10
C ALA A 25 -21.63 -24.65 -1.11
N GLU A 26 -21.90 -24.40 -2.39
CA GLU A 26 -20.85 -24.45 -3.41
C GLU A 26 -19.79 -23.37 -3.11
N VAL A 27 -18.52 -23.77 -3.06
CA VAL A 27 -17.38 -22.89 -2.78
C VAL A 27 -16.44 -22.84 -3.97
N LYS A 28 -16.06 -21.63 -4.37
CA LYS A 28 -14.98 -21.40 -5.34
C LYS A 28 -13.84 -20.67 -4.65
N GLN A 29 -12.62 -21.13 -4.88
CA GLN A 29 -11.42 -20.47 -4.39
C GLN A 29 -10.81 -19.59 -5.47
N VAL A 30 -10.45 -18.38 -5.09
CA VAL A 30 -9.62 -17.44 -5.86
C VAL A 30 -8.30 -17.31 -5.14
N LEU A 31 -7.23 -17.75 -5.78
CA LEU A 31 -5.90 -17.74 -5.20
C LEU A 31 -5.19 -16.42 -5.54
N VAL A 32 -4.77 -15.69 -4.53
CA VAL A 32 -3.99 -14.46 -4.69
C VAL A 32 -2.51 -14.80 -4.48
N ALA A 33 -1.70 -14.58 -5.54
CA ALA A 33 -0.29 -14.93 -5.61
C ALA A 33 0.46 -13.79 -6.32
N ASP A 34 0.54 -12.63 -5.65
CA ASP A 34 1.00 -11.38 -6.23
C ASP A 34 2.46 -11.03 -5.92
N ASP A 35 3.07 -11.59 -4.86
CA ASP A 35 4.40 -11.24 -4.40
C ASP A 35 5.51 -11.84 -5.29
N VAL A 36 6.13 -10.97 -6.09
CA VAL A 36 7.16 -11.37 -7.05
C VAL A 36 8.48 -11.78 -6.40
N ALA A 37 8.73 -11.41 -5.14
CA ALA A 37 9.96 -11.76 -4.44
C ALA A 37 10.17 -13.27 -4.32
N THR A 38 9.10 -14.06 -4.29
CA THR A 38 9.14 -15.52 -4.17
C THR A 38 8.80 -16.22 -5.49
N GLU A 39 8.83 -15.51 -6.60
CA GLU A 39 8.65 -16.08 -7.94
C GLU A 39 9.89 -16.90 -8.33
N ILE A 40 9.80 -18.19 -8.14
CA ILE A 40 10.87 -19.14 -8.48
C ILE A 40 10.33 -20.06 -9.57
N ASP A 41 11.03 -20.13 -10.68
CA ASP A 41 10.69 -21.03 -11.80
C ASP A 41 11.18 -22.44 -11.51
N ASN A 42 10.52 -23.12 -10.55
CA ASN A 42 10.73 -24.54 -10.31
C ASN A 42 9.43 -25.20 -9.84
N ASP A 43 9.23 -26.48 -10.22
CA ASP A 43 8.01 -27.26 -9.94
C ASP A 43 7.80 -27.57 -8.44
N ASP A 44 8.83 -27.43 -7.60
CA ASP A 44 8.77 -27.71 -6.16
C ASP A 44 8.46 -26.45 -5.32
N SER A 45 8.39 -25.27 -5.95
CA SER A 45 8.08 -24.02 -5.27
C SER A 45 6.58 -23.86 -5.00
N PRO A 46 6.16 -23.39 -3.81
CA PRO A 46 4.76 -23.01 -3.57
C PRO A 46 4.31 -21.80 -4.43
N GLY A 47 5.21 -21.21 -5.21
CA GLY A 47 4.97 -20.04 -6.04
C GLY A 47 4.99 -18.73 -5.25
N ARG A 48 4.50 -17.68 -5.90
CA ARG A 48 4.39 -16.35 -5.28
C ARG A 48 3.46 -16.39 -4.05
N ARG A 49 3.83 -15.66 -2.99
CA ARG A 49 2.96 -15.42 -1.82
C ARG A 49 1.81 -14.49 -2.20
N GLY A 50 0.71 -14.51 -1.42
CA GLY A 50 -0.38 -13.55 -1.51
C GLY A 50 -0.17 -12.38 -0.55
N THR A 51 -0.22 -11.15 -1.04
CA THR A 51 0.03 -9.95 -0.24
C THR A 51 -0.96 -8.82 -0.53
N GLY A 52 -0.50 -7.68 -1.01
CA GLY A 52 -1.27 -6.45 -1.19
C GLY A 52 -2.46 -6.56 -2.14
N ALA A 53 -2.36 -7.37 -3.19
CA ALA A 53 -3.45 -7.55 -4.15
C ALA A 53 -4.73 -8.14 -3.53
N THR A 54 -4.62 -8.81 -2.37
CA THR A 54 -5.77 -9.46 -1.73
C THR A 54 -6.91 -8.48 -1.48
N VAL A 55 -6.64 -7.28 -0.95
CA VAL A 55 -7.68 -6.28 -0.66
C VAL A 55 -8.35 -5.76 -1.94
N ILE A 56 -7.61 -5.69 -3.04
CA ILE A 56 -8.12 -5.30 -4.37
C ILE A 56 -9.05 -6.39 -4.91
N VAL A 57 -8.63 -7.64 -4.83
CA VAL A 57 -9.39 -8.81 -5.28
C VAL A 57 -10.69 -8.97 -4.47
N GLU A 58 -10.62 -8.79 -3.15
CA GLU A 58 -11.80 -8.82 -2.26
C GLU A 58 -12.81 -7.73 -2.63
N LYS A 59 -12.33 -6.49 -2.88
CA LYS A 59 -13.19 -5.38 -3.31
C LYS A 59 -13.89 -5.69 -4.64
N ILE A 60 -13.15 -6.20 -5.62
CA ILE A 60 -13.68 -6.55 -6.94
C ILE A 60 -14.68 -7.69 -6.84
N ALA A 61 -14.36 -8.77 -6.10
CA ALA A 61 -15.26 -9.88 -5.88
C ALA A 61 -16.56 -9.46 -5.18
N GLY A 62 -16.44 -8.65 -4.11
CA GLY A 62 -17.58 -8.13 -3.37
C GLY A 62 -18.48 -7.23 -4.21
N ALA A 63 -17.90 -6.37 -5.05
CA ALA A 63 -18.63 -5.50 -5.96
C ALA A 63 -19.36 -6.29 -7.06
N ALA A 64 -18.72 -7.32 -7.64
CA ALA A 64 -19.34 -8.19 -8.62
C ALA A 64 -20.53 -8.97 -8.01
N ALA A 65 -20.36 -9.49 -6.79
CA ALA A 65 -21.44 -10.16 -6.06
C ALA A 65 -22.60 -9.19 -5.75
N ALA A 66 -22.31 -7.95 -5.32
CA ALA A 66 -23.30 -6.92 -5.06
C ALA A 66 -24.03 -6.47 -6.35
N ARG A 67 -23.36 -6.49 -7.48
CA ARG A 67 -23.95 -6.26 -8.82
C ARG A 67 -24.96 -7.36 -9.20
N GLY A 68 -24.92 -8.53 -8.58
CA GLY A 68 -25.82 -9.67 -8.81
C GLY A 68 -25.25 -10.74 -9.74
N ASP A 69 -23.94 -10.75 -9.94
CA ASP A 69 -23.25 -11.78 -10.71
C ASP A 69 -23.39 -13.16 -10.04
N ASP A 70 -23.43 -14.22 -10.83
CA ASP A 70 -23.42 -15.58 -10.31
C ASP A 70 -22.04 -15.98 -9.77
N LEU A 71 -21.97 -17.10 -9.07
CA LEU A 71 -20.77 -17.58 -8.40
C LEU A 71 -19.58 -17.73 -9.36
N ASP A 72 -19.83 -18.24 -10.57
CA ASP A 72 -18.79 -18.46 -11.58
C ASP A 72 -18.25 -17.14 -12.10
N ALA A 73 -19.12 -16.16 -12.36
CA ALA A 73 -18.76 -14.84 -12.85
C ALA A 73 -17.95 -14.06 -11.78
N VAL A 74 -18.40 -14.11 -10.50
CA VAL A 74 -17.65 -13.49 -9.39
C VAL A 74 -16.27 -14.11 -9.24
N ALA A 75 -16.17 -15.44 -9.20
CA ALA A 75 -14.87 -16.12 -9.09
C ALA A 75 -13.95 -15.82 -10.28
N LYS A 76 -14.49 -15.76 -11.48
CA LYS A 76 -13.73 -15.47 -12.71
C LYS A 76 -13.18 -14.04 -12.71
N VAL A 77 -13.98 -13.04 -12.38
CA VAL A 77 -13.50 -11.64 -12.37
C VAL A 77 -12.50 -11.40 -11.23
N ALA A 78 -12.71 -12.02 -10.08
CA ALA A 78 -11.79 -11.98 -8.96
C ALA A 78 -10.44 -12.64 -9.29
N GLN A 79 -10.45 -13.83 -9.92
CA GLN A 79 -9.22 -14.50 -10.35
C GLN A 79 -8.48 -13.67 -11.40
N ARG A 80 -9.20 -13.08 -12.36
CA ARG A 80 -8.59 -12.16 -13.34
C ARG A 80 -7.90 -10.98 -12.66
N ALA A 81 -8.52 -10.37 -11.66
CA ALA A 81 -7.88 -9.29 -10.90
C ALA A 81 -6.62 -9.76 -10.16
N ALA A 82 -6.65 -10.97 -9.58
CA ALA A 82 -5.48 -11.59 -8.95
C ALA A 82 -4.35 -11.84 -9.97
N ASP A 83 -4.68 -12.42 -11.13
CA ASP A 83 -3.71 -12.74 -12.18
C ASP A 83 -3.07 -11.47 -12.78
N GLN A 84 -3.80 -10.35 -12.81
CA GLN A 84 -3.36 -9.05 -13.30
C GLN A 84 -2.64 -8.18 -12.24
N SER A 85 -2.40 -8.71 -11.05
CA SER A 85 -1.75 -8.01 -9.95
C SER A 85 -0.37 -8.57 -9.64
N ARG A 86 0.59 -7.69 -9.34
CA ARG A 86 1.90 -8.05 -8.77
C ARG A 86 2.26 -7.07 -7.69
N SER A 87 2.99 -7.60 -6.70
CA SER A 87 3.45 -6.82 -5.54
C SER A 87 4.90 -7.13 -5.23
N MET A 88 5.59 -6.15 -4.65
CA MET A 88 6.91 -6.35 -4.05
C MET A 88 7.08 -5.42 -2.86
N ALA A 89 7.79 -5.90 -1.84
CA ALA A 89 7.98 -5.19 -0.59
C ALA A 89 9.46 -4.97 -0.26
N VAL A 90 9.73 -3.93 0.54
CA VAL A 90 11.02 -3.68 1.18
C VAL A 90 10.81 -3.27 2.62
N ALA A 91 11.66 -3.79 3.53
CA ALA A 91 11.70 -3.37 4.91
C ALA A 91 12.98 -2.59 5.21
N LEU A 92 12.80 -1.49 5.97
CA LEU A 92 13.87 -0.65 6.50
C LEU A 92 14.15 -0.99 7.96
N GLN A 93 13.18 -1.58 8.68
CA GLN A 93 13.32 -2.11 10.02
C GLN A 93 12.40 -3.34 10.18
N PRO A 94 12.77 -4.34 10.97
CA PRO A 94 11.93 -5.51 11.21
C PRO A 94 10.70 -5.13 12.04
N GLY A 95 9.64 -5.94 11.93
CA GLY A 95 8.51 -5.85 12.84
C GLY A 95 8.84 -6.47 14.20
N HIS A 96 8.12 -6.07 15.24
CA HIS A 96 8.27 -6.60 16.58
C HIS A 96 6.98 -7.22 17.09
N SER A 97 7.11 -8.40 17.69
CA SER A 97 5.96 -9.06 18.32
C SER A 97 5.56 -8.31 19.60
N PRO A 98 4.31 -7.88 19.74
CA PRO A 98 3.85 -7.13 20.91
C PRO A 98 3.88 -7.96 22.20
N THR A 99 3.96 -9.29 22.10
CA THR A 99 3.93 -10.19 23.25
C THR A 99 5.31 -10.63 23.72
N SER A 100 6.33 -10.57 22.88
CA SER A 100 7.67 -11.08 23.18
C SER A 100 8.78 -10.06 22.96
N ASP A 101 8.46 -8.90 22.44
CA ASP A 101 9.41 -7.85 22.03
C ASP A 101 10.57 -8.39 21.15
N ARG A 102 10.28 -9.45 20.41
CA ARG A 102 11.24 -10.04 19.47
C ARG A 102 11.03 -9.47 18.08
N ALA A 103 12.13 -9.10 17.45
CA ALA A 103 12.15 -8.79 16.04
C ALA A 103 11.73 -10.01 15.21
N THR A 104 11.02 -9.78 14.11
CA THR A 104 10.60 -10.84 13.17
C THR A 104 11.80 -11.46 12.46
N PHE A 105 12.83 -10.67 12.23
CA PHE A 105 14.15 -11.09 11.71
C PHE A 105 15.21 -10.08 12.18
N ASP A 106 16.49 -10.49 12.12
CA ASP A 106 17.59 -9.59 12.45
C ASP A 106 17.88 -8.67 11.27
N LEU A 107 17.96 -7.36 11.52
CA LEU A 107 18.37 -6.34 10.56
C LEU A 107 19.18 -5.28 11.31
N GLU A 108 20.43 -5.09 10.90
CA GLU A 108 21.33 -4.11 11.51
C GLU A 108 21.03 -2.69 11.02
N GLU A 109 21.44 -1.69 11.78
CA GLU A 109 21.31 -0.30 11.36
C GLU A 109 22.06 -0.07 10.02
N GLY A 110 21.37 0.54 9.07
CA GLY A 110 21.91 0.76 7.71
C GLY A 110 21.73 -0.42 6.77
N GLN A 111 21.04 -1.48 7.18
CA GLN A 111 20.62 -2.56 6.29
C GLN A 111 19.17 -2.37 5.83
N ILE A 112 18.84 -2.93 4.68
CA ILE A 112 17.47 -3.10 4.18
C ILE A 112 17.23 -4.56 3.81
N GLU A 113 15.97 -4.98 3.86
CA GLU A 113 15.55 -6.33 3.49
C GLU A 113 14.54 -6.24 2.35
N VAL A 114 14.91 -6.74 1.16
CA VAL A 114 14.08 -6.69 -0.04
C VAL A 114 13.29 -7.97 -0.19
N GLY A 115 12.00 -7.85 -0.54
CA GLY A 115 11.11 -8.99 -0.75
C GLY A 115 10.61 -9.63 0.55
N VAL A 116 10.39 -8.84 1.61
CA VAL A 116 9.82 -9.32 2.89
C VAL A 116 8.39 -9.79 2.73
N GLY A 117 7.98 -10.75 3.57
CA GLY A 117 6.59 -11.21 3.68
C GLY A 117 5.78 -10.43 4.71
N ILE A 118 4.48 -10.72 4.75
CA ILE A 118 3.52 -10.05 5.65
C ILE A 118 3.34 -10.75 7.00
N HIS A 119 3.92 -11.94 7.19
CA HIS A 119 3.89 -12.67 8.46
C HIS A 119 5.24 -12.62 9.21
N GLY A 120 6.10 -11.65 8.83
CA GLY A 120 7.42 -11.49 9.42
C GLY A 120 8.49 -12.37 8.79
N GLU A 121 8.25 -12.91 7.61
CA GLU A 121 9.29 -13.63 6.88
C GLU A 121 10.37 -12.64 6.43
N PRO A 122 11.66 -13.03 6.57
CA PRO A 122 12.75 -12.26 6.01
C PRO A 122 12.59 -12.12 4.49
N GLY A 123 13.23 -11.12 3.93
CA GLY A 123 13.29 -10.92 2.49
C GLY A 123 14.13 -11.98 1.78
N VAL A 124 14.14 -11.88 0.48
CA VAL A 124 14.97 -12.72 -0.39
C VAL A 124 16.37 -12.17 -0.57
N GLU A 125 16.56 -10.90 -0.25
CA GLU A 125 17.85 -10.21 -0.36
C GLU A 125 18.02 -9.19 0.75
N ARG A 126 19.17 -9.31 1.48
CA ARG A 126 19.62 -8.32 2.45
C ARG A 126 20.75 -7.49 1.85
N ARG A 127 20.68 -6.17 2.04
CA ARG A 127 21.70 -5.24 1.55
C ARG A 127 22.19 -4.33 2.64
N ASP A 128 23.52 -4.18 2.69
CA ASP A 128 24.17 -3.13 3.45
C ASP A 128 24.07 -1.80 2.72
N GLN A 129 23.65 -0.78 3.45
CA GLN A 129 23.54 0.60 2.97
C GLN A 129 24.48 1.53 3.77
N ALA A 130 25.59 0.96 4.27
CA ALA A 130 26.50 1.65 5.20
C ALA A 130 27.06 2.98 4.64
N ASP A 131 27.24 3.07 3.32
CA ASP A 131 27.83 4.24 2.67
C ASP A 131 26.80 5.22 2.09
N SER A 132 25.56 4.79 1.83
CA SER A 132 24.46 5.67 1.40
C SER A 132 23.11 4.95 1.50
N LYS A 133 22.19 5.50 2.29
CA LYS A 133 20.79 5.01 2.28
C LYS A 133 20.20 5.21 0.88
N PRO A 134 19.51 4.22 0.30
CA PRO A 134 18.86 4.41 -0.99
C PRO A 134 17.80 5.51 -0.88
N SER A 135 17.68 6.31 -1.91
CA SER A 135 16.58 7.27 -2.00
C SER A 135 15.24 6.53 -2.19
N ALA A 136 14.14 7.19 -1.84
CA ALA A 136 12.81 6.67 -2.15
C ALA A 136 12.68 6.39 -3.66
N GLN A 137 13.24 7.26 -4.50
CA GLN A 137 13.28 7.09 -5.96
C GLN A 137 13.91 5.75 -6.36
N ALA A 138 15.10 5.43 -5.83
CA ALA A 138 15.81 4.20 -6.19
C ALA A 138 15.07 2.94 -5.71
N LEU A 139 14.49 2.97 -4.50
CA LEU A 139 13.69 1.86 -3.98
C LEU A 139 12.42 1.65 -4.82
N VAL A 140 11.70 2.71 -5.13
CA VAL A 140 10.50 2.65 -5.96
C VAL A 140 10.81 2.11 -7.36
N GLU A 141 11.91 2.57 -7.97
CA GLU A 141 12.37 2.11 -9.29
C GLU A 141 12.56 0.59 -9.28
N GLU A 142 13.29 0.09 -8.31
CA GLU A 142 13.56 -1.35 -8.19
C GLU A 142 12.29 -2.18 -7.99
N LEU A 143 11.42 -1.76 -7.06
CA LEU A 143 10.18 -2.48 -6.81
C LEU A 143 9.26 -2.48 -8.04
N LEU A 144 9.13 -1.34 -8.73
CA LEU A 144 8.32 -1.24 -9.95
C LEU A 144 8.90 -2.05 -11.10
N ASP A 145 10.21 -2.06 -11.27
CA ASP A 145 10.87 -2.85 -12.33
C ASP A 145 10.59 -4.35 -12.14
N ALA A 146 10.72 -4.86 -10.92
CA ALA A 146 10.40 -6.25 -10.62
C ALA A 146 8.92 -6.59 -10.87
N VAL A 147 8.01 -5.73 -10.40
CA VAL A 147 6.55 -5.90 -10.56
C VAL A 147 6.14 -5.88 -12.03
N LEU A 148 6.61 -4.90 -12.79
CA LEU A 148 6.26 -4.75 -14.21
C LEU A 148 6.90 -5.84 -15.08
N ALA A 149 8.11 -6.30 -14.74
CA ALA A 149 8.74 -7.42 -15.42
C ALA A 149 7.92 -8.70 -15.25
N SER A 150 7.52 -9.04 -14.03
CA SER A 150 6.69 -10.22 -13.77
C SER A 150 5.31 -10.17 -14.45
N LEU A 151 4.65 -8.99 -14.50
CA LEU A 151 3.41 -8.81 -15.26
C LEU A 151 3.64 -9.09 -16.75
N LYS A 152 4.67 -8.51 -17.32
CA LYS A 152 5.02 -8.70 -18.73
C LYS A 152 5.36 -10.16 -19.07
N ASP A 153 6.13 -10.84 -18.22
CA ASP A 153 6.53 -12.23 -18.41
C ASP A 153 5.33 -13.18 -18.32
N SER A 154 4.31 -12.80 -17.53
CA SER A 154 3.01 -13.47 -17.46
C SER A 154 2.08 -13.13 -18.64
N GLY A 155 2.52 -12.32 -19.61
CA GLY A 155 1.72 -11.89 -20.76
C GLY A 155 0.69 -10.79 -20.46
N VAL A 156 0.78 -10.13 -19.30
CA VAL A 156 -0.11 -9.02 -18.92
C VAL A 156 0.47 -7.70 -19.41
N ALA A 157 -0.23 -7.07 -20.34
CA ALA A 157 0.10 -5.72 -20.77
C ALA A 157 -0.49 -4.69 -19.81
N VAL A 158 0.34 -3.77 -19.31
CA VAL A 158 -0.08 -2.73 -18.38
C VAL A 158 -0.16 -1.40 -19.12
N GLY A 159 -1.37 -0.98 -19.51
CA GLY A 159 -1.66 0.36 -20.04
C GLY A 159 -2.29 1.23 -18.97
N ASP A 160 -3.50 0.85 -18.53
CA ASP A 160 -4.19 1.43 -17.39
C ASP A 160 -3.93 0.58 -16.13
N ALA A 161 -3.70 1.21 -14.99
CA ALA A 161 -3.37 0.50 -13.76
C ALA A 161 -4.04 1.08 -12.51
N MET A 162 -4.16 0.24 -11.48
CA MET A 162 -4.26 0.67 -10.10
C MET A 162 -2.88 0.60 -9.46
N LEU A 163 -2.51 1.66 -8.75
CA LEU A 163 -1.33 1.71 -7.89
C LEU A 163 -1.79 1.63 -6.42
N PHE A 164 -1.30 0.65 -5.69
CA PHE A 164 -1.46 0.59 -4.25
C PHE A 164 -0.10 0.65 -3.55
N VAL A 165 0.09 1.71 -2.77
CA VAL A 165 1.24 1.90 -1.88
C VAL A 165 0.81 1.53 -0.47
N ASN A 166 1.34 0.43 0.02
CA ASN A 166 0.96 -0.13 1.31
C ASN A 166 2.11 -0.02 2.32
N GLY A 167 1.81 0.57 3.47
CA GLY A 167 2.73 0.58 4.62
C GLY A 167 2.68 -0.76 5.37
N LEU A 168 3.84 -1.23 5.83
CA LEU A 168 3.93 -2.49 6.57
C LEU A 168 3.65 -2.33 8.07
N GLY A 169 3.24 -1.14 8.53
CA GLY A 169 2.77 -0.83 9.88
C GLY A 169 3.59 0.21 10.63
N GLY A 170 4.87 0.38 10.32
CA GLY A 170 5.77 1.34 10.94
C GLY A 170 6.15 2.53 10.05
N THR A 171 5.59 2.64 8.85
CA THR A 171 5.83 3.73 7.91
C THR A 171 4.77 4.80 8.05
N SER A 172 5.19 6.06 8.15
CA SER A 172 4.26 7.18 8.32
C SER A 172 3.48 7.50 7.04
N GLU A 173 2.31 8.15 7.18
CA GLU A 173 1.50 8.58 6.04
C GLU A 173 2.27 9.52 5.11
N LEU A 174 3.12 10.40 5.66
CA LEU A 174 3.95 11.32 4.87
C LEU A 174 4.96 10.56 3.97
N GLU A 175 5.56 9.49 4.50
CA GLU A 175 6.45 8.64 3.71
C GLU A 175 5.68 7.87 2.64
N LEU A 176 4.46 7.40 2.95
CA LEU A 176 3.58 6.76 1.97
C LEU A 176 3.16 7.73 0.85
N ASP A 177 2.92 9.01 1.17
CA ASP A 177 2.64 10.05 0.18
C ASP A 177 3.83 10.30 -0.74
N LEU A 178 5.04 10.38 -0.18
CA LEU A 178 6.28 10.52 -0.95
C LEU A 178 6.46 9.35 -1.92
N VAL A 179 6.31 8.12 -1.43
CA VAL A 179 6.43 6.90 -2.23
C VAL A 179 5.35 6.85 -3.32
N PHE A 180 4.11 7.25 -2.99
CA PHE A 180 3.01 7.30 -3.96
C PHE A 180 3.30 8.29 -5.09
N GLY A 181 3.76 9.49 -4.77
CA GLY A 181 4.14 10.50 -5.76
C GLY A 181 5.28 10.01 -6.67
N GLU A 182 6.30 9.41 -6.09
CA GLU A 182 7.44 8.86 -6.84
C GLU A 182 7.02 7.69 -7.75
N ALA A 183 6.21 6.75 -7.23
CA ALA A 183 5.70 5.63 -8.00
C ALA A 183 4.79 6.09 -9.15
N LEU A 184 3.94 7.09 -8.91
CA LEU A 184 3.08 7.67 -9.92
C LEU A 184 3.89 8.27 -11.08
N LYS A 185 4.93 9.06 -10.73
CA LYS A 185 5.86 9.64 -11.71
C LYS A 185 6.53 8.56 -12.55
N GLN A 186 7.11 7.57 -11.89
CA GLN A 186 7.86 6.51 -12.55
C GLN A 186 6.99 5.61 -13.42
N LEU A 187 5.74 5.33 -13.03
CA LEU A 187 4.78 4.61 -13.87
C LEU A 187 4.42 5.41 -15.11
N SER A 188 4.19 6.74 -14.96
CA SER A 188 3.95 7.64 -16.08
C SER A 188 5.12 7.67 -17.06
N ASP A 189 6.35 7.76 -16.57
CA ASP A 189 7.58 7.74 -17.39
C ASP A 189 7.73 6.41 -18.18
N ARG A 190 7.16 5.32 -17.67
CA ARG A 190 7.10 4.01 -18.32
C ARG A 190 5.87 3.82 -19.25
N GLY A 191 5.05 4.85 -19.40
CA GLY A 191 3.85 4.82 -20.25
C GLY A 191 2.65 4.10 -19.62
N VAL A 192 2.65 3.91 -18.31
CA VAL A 192 1.53 3.34 -17.56
C VAL A 192 0.67 4.47 -16.99
N THR A 193 -0.63 4.44 -17.28
CA THR A 193 -1.60 5.42 -16.76
C THR A 193 -2.23 4.90 -15.48
N VAL A 194 -1.98 5.56 -14.36
CA VAL A 194 -2.64 5.21 -13.10
C VAL A 194 -4.07 5.78 -13.10
N ARG A 195 -5.06 4.90 -13.19
CA ARG A 195 -6.48 5.26 -13.19
C ARG A 195 -7.06 5.32 -11.78
N ARG A 196 -6.53 4.49 -10.87
CA ARG A 196 -6.91 4.47 -9.46
C ARG A 196 -5.66 4.35 -8.62
N GLY A 197 -5.60 5.18 -7.58
CA GLY A 197 -4.53 5.15 -6.59
C GLY A 197 -5.08 4.86 -5.21
N MET A 198 -4.36 4.09 -4.43
CA MET A 198 -4.66 3.79 -3.04
C MET A 198 -3.35 3.82 -2.23
N ARG A 199 -3.39 4.38 -1.04
CA ARG A 199 -2.30 4.32 -0.08
C ARG A 199 -2.82 4.13 1.34
N GLY A 200 -2.00 3.55 2.17
CA GLY A 200 -2.31 3.31 3.58
C GLY A 200 -1.77 1.97 4.08
N SER A 201 -1.78 1.76 5.37
CA SER A 201 -1.31 0.52 6.01
C SER A 201 -2.46 -0.48 6.13
N LEU A 202 -2.84 -1.12 5.02
CA LEU A 202 -3.97 -2.06 4.94
C LEU A 202 -3.56 -3.52 5.06
N VAL A 203 -2.32 -3.86 4.66
CA VAL A 203 -1.74 -5.20 4.77
C VAL A 203 -0.40 -5.08 5.49
N THR A 204 -0.44 -5.20 6.81
CA THR A 204 0.71 -4.92 7.67
C THR A 204 1.45 -6.19 8.09
N SER A 205 2.70 -6.04 8.48
CA SER A 205 3.51 -7.03 9.19
C SER A 205 3.91 -6.46 10.55
N LEU A 206 2.97 -6.46 11.49
CA LEU A 206 3.10 -5.82 12.81
C LEU A 206 3.41 -4.31 12.66
N ASN A 207 4.50 -3.84 13.27
CA ASN A 207 5.01 -2.48 13.19
C ASN A 207 6.27 -2.37 12.31
N MET A 208 6.41 -3.22 11.31
CA MET A 208 7.55 -3.21 10.39
C MET A 208 7.63 -1.87 9.66
N ALA A 209 8.78 -1.19 9.74
CA ALA A 209 9.03 0.00 8.93
C ALA A 209 9.42 -0.44 7.52
N GLY A 210 8.55 -0.20 6.56
CA GLY A 210 8.72 -0.62 5.18
C GLY A 210 7.44 -0.40 4.37
N ILE A 211 7.54 -0.69 3.11
CA ILE A 211 6.45 -0.52 2.14
C ILE A 211 6.32 -1.74 1.23
N SER A 212 5.14 -1.89 0.64
CA SER A 212 4.96 -2.71 -0.56
C SER A 212 4.25 -1.90 -1.65
N LEU A 213 4.64 -2.15 -2.90
CA LEU A 213 3.98 -1.61 -4.07
C LEU A 213 3.20 -2.73 -4.76
N THR A 214 1.93 -2.48 -5.05
CA THR A 214 1.09 -3.36 -5.86
C THR A 214 0.67 -2.61 -7.11
N VAL A 215 0.86 -3.23 -8.27
CA VAL A 215 0.32 -2.75 -9.54
C VAL A 215 -0.66 -3.78 -10.06
N THR A 216 -1.89 -3.35 -10.34
CA THR A 216 -2.94 -4.17 -10.97
C THR A 216 -3.27 -3.57 -12.32
N ALA A 217 -3.10 -4.33 -13.41
CA ALA A 217 -3.56 -3.91 -14.72
C ALA A 217 -5.09 -3.81 -14.75
N LEU A 218 -5.62 -2.73 -15.28
CA LEU A 218 -7.06 -2.43 -15.27
C LEU A 218 -7.66 -2.44 -16.66
N ASP A 219 -8.93 -2.82 -16.70
CA ASP A 219 -9.86 -2.54 -17.79
C ASP A 219 -11.11 -1.81 -17.24
N ASP A 220 -12.01 -1.42 -18.12
CA ASP A 220 -13.21 -0.67 -17.74
C ASP A 220 -14.11 -1.41 -16.73
N GLU A 221 -14.16 -2.75 -16.81
CA GLU A 221 -14.93 -3.56 -15.84
C GLU A 221 -14.29 -3.51 -14.45
N LEU A 222 -12.98 -3.72 -14.35
CA LEU A 222 -12.28 -3.68 -13.06
C LEU A 222 -12.34 -2.27 -12.45
N ILE A 223 -12.23 -1.21 -13.26
CA ILE A 223 -12.41 0.17 -12.81
C ILE A 223 -13.81 0.36 -12.21
N SER A 224 -14.85 -0.09 -12.93
CA SER A 224 -16.23 0.01 -12.44
C SER A 224 -16.47 -0.73 -11.13
N LEU A 225 -15.87 -1.91 -10.96
CA LEU A 225 -15.98 -2.70 -9.73
C LEU A 225 -15.19 -2.08 -8.56
N LEU A 226 -14.05 -1.48 -8.83
CA LEU A 226 -13.29 -0.72 -7.81
C LEU A 226 -14.05 0.50 -7.32
N ASP A 227 -14.75 1.19 -8.22
CA ASP A 227 -15.53 2.40 -7.91
C ASP A 227 -16.89 2.12 -7.27
N ALA A 228 -17.35 0.86 -7.25
CA ALA A 228 -18.61 0.50 -6.62
C ALA A 228 -18.62 0.85 -5.13
N GLU A 229 -19.76 1.34 -4.65
CA GLU A 229 -19.94 1.66 -3.22
C GLU A 229 -19.60 0.47 -2.32
N THR A 230 -19.06 0.75 -1.15
CA THR A 230 -18.78 -0.23 -0.11
C THR A 230 -19.06 0.34 1.26
N GLN A 231 -19.45 -0.52 2.19
CA GLN A 231 -19.63 -0.18 3.60
C GLN A 231 -18.46 -0.71 4.46
N ALA A 232 -17.40 -1.22 3.84
CA ALA A 232 -16.21 -1.65 4.56
C ALA A 232 -15.52 -0.46 5.23
N PRO A 233 -15.45 -0.40 6.57
CA PRO A 233 -15.02 0.81 7.29
C PRO A 233 -13.56 1.19 7.05
N ALA A 234 -12.74 0.21 6.67
CA ALA A 234 -11.30 0.44 6.41
C ALA A 234 -10.98 0.64 4.91
N TRP A 235 -11.98 0.57 4.02
CA TRP A 235 -11.72 0.84 2.61
C TRP A 235 -11.52 2.35 2.41
N PRO A 236 -10.35 2.79 1.92
CA PRO A 236 -10.08 4.21 1.75
C PRO A 236 -10.75 4.76 0.49
N ASP A 237 -10.90 6.07 0.43
CA ASP A 237 -11.25 6.75 -0.81
C ASP A 237 -10.13 6.59 -1.83
N LEU A 238 -10.48 6.10 -3.02
CA LEU A 238 -9.52 5.95 -4.10
C LEU A 238 -9.23 7.30 -4.76
N VAL A 239 -7.95 7.59 -4.97
CA VAL A 239 -7.55 8.72 -5.80
C VAL A 239 -7.84 8.37 -7.26
N ARG A 240 -8.68 9.17 -7.91
CA ARG A 240 -9.11 8.96 -9.30
C ARG A 240 -8.22 9.74 -10.26
N ASP A 241 -7.72 9.06 -11.28
CA ASP A 241 -6.88 9.60 -12.34
C ASP A 241 -5.78 10.56 -11.80
N PRO A 242 -4.98 10.10 -10.80
CA PRO A 242 -3.96 10.95 -10.20
C PRO A 242 -2.95 11.40 -11.25
N GLN A 243 -2.55 12.65 -11.17
CA GLN A 243 -1.52 13.22 -12.03
C GLN A 243 -0.32 13.62 -11.18
N TYR A 244 0.87 13.27 -11.63
CA TYR A 244 2.09 13.83 -11.07
C TYR A 244 2.29 15.26 -11.60
N SER A 245 2.59 16.17 -10.72
CA SER A 245 3.06 17.51 -11.10
C SER A 245 4.31 17.84 -10.31
N ASP A 246 5.36 18.31 -10.98
CA ASP A 246 6.48 18.97 -10.30
C ASP A 246 5.95 20.29 -9.73
N ALA A 247 5.42 20.24 -8.51
CA ALA A 247 5.19 21.45 -7.76
C ALA A 247 6.59 21.96 -7.37
N THR A 248 7.20 22.78 -8.20
CA THR A 248 8.24 23.67 -7.75
C THR A 248 7.58 24.56 -6.71
N MET A 249 7.94 24.37 -5.45
CA MET A 249 7.77 25.42 -4.45
C MET A 249 8.52 26.61 -5.00
N THR A 250 7.82 27.48 -5.70
CA THR A 250 8.36 28.80 -6.01
C THR A 250 8.36 29.55 -4.69
N ASP A 251 9.50 30.14 -4.32
CA ASP A 251 9.61 31.09 -3.20
C ASP A 251 8.68 32.32 -3.34
N ASP A 252 7.95 32.39 -4.43
CA ASP A 252 6.79 33.25 -4.66
C ASP A 252 5.51 32.56 -4.15
N GLU A 253 5.41 32.29 -2.85
CA GLU A 253 4.11 32.38 -2.21
C GLU A 253 3.68 33.85 -2.32
N GLN A 254 3.04 34.16 -3.44
CA GLN A 254 2.15 35.31 -3.48
C GLN A 254 1.19 35.12 -2.30
N GLN A 255 1.34 35.97 -1.30
CA GLN A 255 0.32 36.10 -0.26
C GLN A 255 -1.03 36.06 -0.97
N PRO A 256 -1.93 35.15 -0.59
CA PRO A 256 -3.23 35.08 -1.25
C PRO A 256 -3.82 36.49 -1.21
N ASP A 257 -4.09 36.99 -2.39
CA ASP A 257 -4.63 38.32 -2.60
C ASP A 257 -5.86 38.46 -1.70
N SER A 258 -5.84 39.39 -0.78
CA SER A 258 -6.82 39.79 0.22
C SER A 258 -8.22 39.20 0.02
N GLY A 259 -8.42 37.92 0.36
CA GLY A 259 -9.73 37.41 0.73
C GLY A 259 -10.15 38.09 2.04
N GLU A 260 -11.45 38.34 2.25
CA GLU A 260 -11.94 38.84 3.52
C GLU A 260 -11.40 37.95 4.66
N ALA A 261 -10.63 38.55 5.56
CA ALA A 261 -10.04 37.84 6.68
C ALA A 261 -11.14 37.12 7.45
N ASN A 262 -10.99 35.80 7.60
CA ASN A 262 -11.92 35.03 8.43
C ASN A 262 -11.83 35.55 9.87
N VAL A 263 -12.88 36.26 10.31
CA VAL A 263 -12.93 36.93 11.61
C VAL A 263 -12.64 35.97 12.77
N TRP A 264 -13.10 34.71 12.64
CA TRP A 264 -12.83 33.69 13.66
C TRP A 264 -11.35 33.30 13.68
N LEU A 265 -10.75 33.07 12.49
CA LEU A 265 -9.34 32.69 12.37
C LEU A 265 -8.41 33.83 12.85
N SER A 266 -8.71 35.07 12.48
CA SER A 266 -7.97 36.23 12.96
C SER A 266 -8.03 36.36 14.48
N ALA A 267 -9.24 36.22 15.08
CA ALA A 267 -9.40 36.25 16.53
C ALA A 267 -8.71 35.08 17.23
N PHE A 268 -8.62 33.91 16.59
CA PHE A 268 -7.88 32.74 17.11
C PHE A 268 -6.39 33.01 17.12
N VAL A 269 -5.82 33.50 16.01
CA VAL A 269 -4.40 33.86 15.91
C VAL A 269 -4.03 34.94 16.89
N ASP A 270 -4.86 36.00 17.03
CA ASP A 270 -4.62 37.08 18.01
C ASP A 270 -4.59 36.57 19.45
N ARG A 271 -5.48 35.58 19.78
CA ARG A 271 -5.50 34.98 21.12
C ARG A 271 -4.29 34.09 21.37
N LEU A 272 -3.84 33.33 20.37
CA LEU A 272 -2.63 32.52 20.48
C LEU A 272 -1.41 33.41 20.67
N ALA A 273 -1.28 34.48 19.87
CA ALA A 273 -0.21 35.45 19.99
C ALA A 273 -0.21 36.12 21.36
N ALA A 274 -1.36 36.49 21.89
CA ALA A 274 -1.48 37.09 23.23
C ALA A 274 -1.15 36.11 24.37
N ALA A 275 -1.31 34.81 24.17
CA ALA A 275 -1.03 33.75 25.14
C ALA A 275 0.36 33.09 24.93
N TYR A 276 1.19 33.61 24.04
CA TYR A 276 2.46 33.00 23.62
C TYR A 276 3.38 32.64 24.79
N ASP A 277 3.60 33.57 25.72
CA ASP A 277 4.50 33.33 26.87
C ASP A 277 3.93 32.27 27.82
N ASP A 278 2.62 32.32 28.09
CA ASP A 278 1.93 31.37 28.97
C ASP A 278 1.94 29.97 28.37
N LEU A 279 1.67 29.84 27.06
CA LEU A 279 1.65 28.55 26.36
C LEU A 279 3.06 27.98 26.25
N THR A 280 4.08 28.81 25.98
CA THR A 280 5.48 28.36 25.97
C THR A 280 5.94 27.93 27.38
N ALA A 281 5.47 28.59 28.44
CA ALA A 281 5.78 28.17 29.81
C ALA A 281 5.13 26.82 30.16
N LEU A 282 3.87 26.61 29.76
CA LEU A 282 3.17 25.33 29.95
C LEU A 282 3.82 24.19 29.16
N ASP A 283 4.26 24.46 27.95
CA ASP A 283 4.94 23.50 27.11
C ASP A 283 6.30 23.09 27.71
N ARG A 284 7.03 24.01 28.33
CA ARG A 284 8.27 23.68 29.07
C ARG A 284 8.04 22.79 30.29
N GLU A 285 6.86 22.82 30.87
CA GLU A 285 6.50 21.99 32.03
C GLU A 285 5.98 20.60 31.61
N ALA A 286 5.34 20.50 30.45
CA ALA A 286 4.61 19.29 30.03
C ALA A 286 5.12 18.66 28.72
N GLY A 287 5.91 19.38 27.92
CA GLY A 287 6.42 19.01 26.62
C GLY A 287 7.92 19.29 26.46
N ASP A 288 8.34 19.64 25.25
CA ASP A 288 9.74 19.92 24.88
C ASP A 288 10.11 21.41 24.85
N GLY A 289 9.14 22.28 25.06
CA GLY A 289 9.35 23.71 25.19
C GLY A 289 9.57 24.46 23.88
N ASP A 290 9.21 23.90 22.76
CA ASP A 290 9.40 24.46 21.43
C ASP A 290 8.14 25.12 20.83
N PHE A 291 7.01 25.18 21.58
CA PHE A 291 5.74 25.76 21.13
C PHE A 291 5.95 27.14 20.46
N GLY A 292 6.80 27.97 21.03
CA GLY A 292 7.08 29.28 20.49
C GLY A 292 7.87 29.30 19.18
N GLN A 293 8.53 28.19 18.82
CA GLN A 293 9.27 28.07 17.56
C GLN A 293 8.38 27.54 16.43
N ASN A 294 7.28 26.87 16.81
CA ASN A 294 6.34 26.21 15.89
C ASN A 294 5.10 27.08 15.58
N MET A 295 4.97 28.25 16.20
CA MET A 295 3.95 29.25 15.95
C MET A 295 4.39 30.34 14.97
#